data_d74cd4a8f3475b75984af11f4fbc6760
#
_entry.id   d74cd4a8f3475b75984af11f4fbc6760
#
_cell.length_a   1.000
_cell.length_b   1.000
_cell.length_c   1.000
_cell.angle_alpha   90.00
_cell.angle_beta   90.00
_cell.angle_gamma   90.00
#
_symmetry.space_group_name_H-M   'P 1'
#
loop_
_entity.id
_entity.type
_entity.pdbx_description
1 polymer ?
#
loop_
_entity_poly.entity_id
_entity_poly.type
_entity_poly.pdbx_seq_one_letter_code
_entity_poly.pdbx_strand_id
1 'polypeptide(L)'
;MTYDITLPLSPEWTSEQDRYEEVDGAIITHIECHLPKGDGKSDEALLDIYVGDLPSDTTAEDEAYANYAEIIGWDEEDEEEDPIAEWRFQNKKAYGFTGECEDGSIMLLMCVEIIKGGLLICSVVAPNDDEVSKWAKYVEENLRVKKQG
;
A
#
# COMPACT_ATOMS: atom_id res chain seq x y z
N MET A 1 4.12 14.32 12.89
CA MET A 1 3.71 13.11 13.63
C MET A 1 4.41 11.88 13.09
N THR A 2 4.77 10.97 13.95
CA THR A 2 5.33 9.69 13.55
C THR A 2 4.34 8.58 13.84
N TYR A 3 4.47 7.48 13.12
CA TYR A 3 3.58 6.33 13.23
C TYR A 3 4.41 5.07 13.38
N ASP A 4 3.91 4.13 14.18
CA ASP A 4 4.48 2.80 14.29
C ASP A 4 3.63 1.82 13.51
N ILE A 5 4.28 0.98 12.73
CA ILE A 5 3.63 -0.06 11.95
C ILE A 5 4.03 -1.41 12.52
N THR A 6 3.06 -2.25 12.82
CA THR A 6 3.30 -3.62 13.26
C THR A 6 2.60 -4.58 12.31
N LEU A 7 3.35 -5.50 11.73
CA LEU A 7 2.83 -6.54 10.86
C LEU A 7 3.59 -7.84 11.16
N PRO A 8 2.97 -8.78 11.93
CA PRO A 8 3.64 -10.04 12.22
C PRO A 8 3.71 -10.91 10.96
N LEU A 9 4.89 -11.42 10.68
CA LEU A 9 5.16 -12.25 9.51
C LEU A 9 5.89 -13.53 9.95
N SER A 10 5.71 -14.61 9.20
CA SER A 10 6.45 -15.85 9.44
C SER A 10 7.94 -15.66 9.17
N PRO A 11 8.81 -16.54 9.72
CA PRO A 11 10.27 -16.39 9.56
C PRO A 11 10.79 -16.42 8.13
N GLU A 12 9.98 -16.87 7.18
CA GLU A 12 10.34 -16.94 5.77
C GLU A 12 10.46 -15.55 5.14
N TRP A 13 9.75 -14.56 5.71
CA TRP A 13 9.78 -13.19 5.22
C TRP A 13 11.03 -12.47 5.69
N THR A 14 11.53 -11.58 4.84
CA THR A 14 12.50 -10.58 5.24
C THR A 14 11.81 -9.22 5.25
N SER A 15 12.14 -8.38 6.20
CA SER A 15 11.53 -7.05 6.27
C SER A 15 12.55 -5.99 6.67
N GLU A 16 12.38 -4.80 6.12
CA GLU A 16 13.17 -3.63 6.45
C GLU A 16 12.22 -2.49 6.78
N GLN A 17 12.56 -1.74 7.81
CA GLN A 17 11.79 -0.56 8.21
C GLN A 17 12.69 0.65 8.20
N ASP A 18 12.20 1.74 7.60
CA ASP A 18 12.89 3.01 7.61
C ASP A 18 11.92 4.16 7.81
N ARG A 19 12.46 5.33 8.12
CA ARG A 19 11.71 6.57 8.21
C ARG A 19 12.47 7.62 7.43
N TYR A 20 11.73 8.44 6.71
CA TYR A 20 12.34 9.53 5.96
C TYR A 20 11.46 10.77 6.03
N GLU A 21 12.06 11.93 5.80
CA GLU A 21 11.37 13.20 5.83
C GLU A 21 11.13 13.68 4.40
N GLU A 22 9.88 14.02 4.12
CA GLU A 22 9.48 14.60 2.84
C GLU A 22 9.91 16.08 2.78
N VAL A 23 9.87 16.66 1.57
CA VAL A 23 10.25 18.06 1.35
C VAL A 23 9.41 19.03 2.19
N ASP A 24 8.16 18.68 2.46
CA ASP A 24 7.24 19.48 3.26
C ASP A 24 7.40 19.29 4.77
N GLY A 25 8.36 18.47 5.20
CA GLY A 25 8.60 18.17 6.61
C GLY A 25 7.83 17.00 7.17
N ALA A 26 6.96 16.38 6.39
CA ALA A 26 6.22 15.19 6.84
C ALA A 26 7.16 14.00 6.99
N ILE A 27 6.97 13.22 8.05
CA ILE A 27 7.78 12.04 8.31
C ILE A 27 6.98 10.81 7.91
N ILE A 28 7.55 10.00 7.01
CA ILE A 28 6.92 8.78 6.51
C ILE A 28 7.61 7.58 7.14
N THR A 29 6.84 6.67 7.71
CA THR A 29 7.33 5.37 8.17
C THR A 29 7.03 4.35 7.07
N HIS A 30 8.04 3.60 6.67
CA HIS A 30 7.94 2.63 5.58
C HIS A 30 8.43 1.26 6.04
N ILE A 31 7.65 0.23 5.72
CA ILE A 31 8.06 -1.17 5.89
C ILE A 31 8.01 -1.83 4.52
N GLU A 32 9.12 -2.46 4.15
CA GLU A 32 9.22 -3.26 2.94
C GLU A 32 9.41 -4.72 3.34
N CYS A 33 8.51 -5.59 2.88
CA CYS A 33 8.51 -7.01 3.26
C CYS A 33 8.58 -7.87 2.02
N HIS A 34 9.52 -8.81 2.00
CA HIS A 34 9.75 -9.71 0.88
C HIS A 34 9.56 -11.16 1.33
N LEU A 35 8.78 -11.92 0.57
CA LEU A 35 8.70 -13.36 0.71
C LEU A 35 9.50 -13.98 -0.44
N PRO A 36 10.73 -14.45 -0.18
CA PRO A 36 11.57 -14.97 -1.27
C PRO A 36 11.06 -16.32 -1.77
N LYS A 37 11.19 -16.53 -3.09
CA LYS A 37 10.96 -17.84 -3.68
C LYS A 37 12.11 -18.78 -3.33
N GLY A 38 11.86 -20.09 -3.43
CA GLY A 38 12.88 -21.09 -3.14
C GLY A 38 14.10 -21.04 -4.06
N ASP A 39 14.03 -20.31 -5.19
CA ASP A 39 15.16 -20.15 -6.12
C ASP A 39 16.16 -19.08 -5.67
N GLY A 40 15.82 -18.27 -4.67
CA GLY A 40 16.68 -17.21 -4.14
C GLY A 40 16.89 -16.01 -5.07
N LYS A 41 16.21 -15.96 -6.21
CA LYS A 41 16.40 -14.92 -7.23
C LYS A 41 15.26 -13.94 -7.37
N SER A 42 14.07 -14.31 -6.88
CA SER A 42 12.87 -13.49 -7.02
C SER A 42 12.02 -13.61 -5.76
N ASP A 43 11.05 -12.71 -5.63
CA ASP A 43 10.12 -12.73 -4.52
C ASP A 43 8.81 -13.39 -4.94
N GLU A 44 8.22 -14.20 -4.05
CA GLU A 44 6.89 -14.75 -4.23
C GLU A 44 5.84 -13.70 -3.92
N ALA A 45 6.13 -12.79 -2.99
CA ALA A 45 5.28 -11.66 -2.67
C ALA A 45 6.10 -10.50 -2.14
N LEU A 46 5.61 -9.29 -2.37
CA LEU A 46 6.21 -8.06 -1.89
C LEU A 46 5.13 -7.20 -1.27
N LEU A 47 5.36 -6.73 -0.06
CA LEU A 47 4.48 -5.80 0.63
C LEU A 47 5.24 -4.51 0.91
N ASP A 48 4.73 -3.38 0.43
CA ASP A 48 5.24 -2.06 0.75
C ASP A 48 4.15 -1.29 1.50
N ILE A 49 4.48 -0.83 2.70
CA ILE A 49 3.52 -0.15 3.55
C ILE A 49 4.11 1.18 4.01
N TYR A 50 3.42 2.27 3.68
CA TYR A 50 3.82 3.63 4.04
C TYR A 50 2.75 4.25 4.92
N VAL A 51 3.16 4.90 6.01
CA VAL A 51 2.23 5.65 6.87
C VAL A 51 2.82 7.01 7.19
N GLY A 52 2.04 8.05 6.96
CA GLY A 52 2.42 9.41 7.27
C GLY A 52 1.19 10.28 7.49
N ASP A 53 1.41 11.55 7.78
CA ASP A 53 0.30 12.49 7.95
C ASP A 53 -0.44 12.69 6.63
N LEU A 54 -1.76 12.67 6.70
CA LEU A 54 -2.61 13.02 5.57
C LEU A 54 -2.76 14.55 5.54
N PRO A 55 -2.35 15.21 4.45
CA PRO A 55 -2.51 16.66 4.33
C PRO A 55 -3.98 17.08 4.47
N SER A 56 -4.23 18.20 5.11
CA SER A 56 -5.58 18.67 5.42
C SER A 56 -6.45 18.99 4.20
N ASP A 57 -5.81 19.20 3.05
CA ASP A 57 -6.49 19.52 1.78
C ASP A 57 -6.64 18.29 0.87
N THR A 58 -6.30 17.12 1.35
CA THR A 58 -6.26 15.88 0.57
C THR A 58 -7.02 14.77 1.30
N THR A 59 -7.54 13.82 0.54
CA THR A 59 -8.19 12.62 1.08
C THR A 59 -7.48 11.36 0.59
N ALA A 60 -7.79 10.22 1.21
CA ALA A 60 -7.27 8.94 0.76
C ALA A 60 -7.68 8.64 -0.68
N GLU A 61 -8.90 9.04 -1.07
CA GLU A 61 -9.38 8.91 -2.45
C GLU A 61 -8.50 9.71 -3.41
N ASP A 62 -8.18 10.97 -3.08
CA ASP A 62 -7.32 11.82 -3.90
C ASP A 62 -5.93 11.20 -4.07
N GLU A 63 -5.38 10.62 -3.01
CA GLU A 63 -4.09 9.95 -3.05
C GLU A 63 -4.11 8.72 -3.95
N ALA A 64 -5.21 7.97 -3.95
CA ALA A 64 -5.36 6.82 -4.84
C ALA A 64 -5.35 7.25 -6.31
N TYR A 65 -6.06 8.32 -6.66
CA TYR A 65 -6.04 8.85 -8.03
C TYR A 65 -4.66 9.36 -8.42
N ALA A 66 -3.96 10.06 -7.51
CA ALA A 66 -2.60 10.56 -7.77
C ALA A 66 -1.62 9.41 -8.03
N ASN A 67 -1.70 8.35 -7.23
CA ASN A 67 -0.84 7.17 -7.43
C ASN A 67 -1.17 6.44 -8.72
N TYR A 68 -2.45 6.34 -9.08
CA TYR A 68 -2.86 5.75 -10.35
C TYR A 68 -2.26 6.52 -11.53
N ALA A 69 -2.37 7.84 -11.50
CA ALA A 69 -1.84 8.70 -12.57
C ALA A 69 -0.33 8.56 -12.71
N GLU A 70 0.39 8.43 -11.59
CA GLU A 70 1.85 8.31 -11.58
C GLU A 70 2.33 6.93 -12.04
N ILE A 71 1.66 5.85 -11.60
CA ILE A 71 2.12 4.48 -11.82
C ILE A 71 1.60 3.92 -13.14
N ILE A 72 0.32 4.06 -13.40
CA ILE A 72 -0.35 3.47 -14.59
C ILE A 72 -0.37 4.49 -15.74
N GLY A 73 -0.56 5.75 -15.41
CA GLY A 73 -0.78 6.80 -16.39
C GLY A 73 -2.27 6.96 -16.69
N TRP A 74 -2.79 8.15 -16.43
CA TRP A 74 -4.19 8.46 -16.68
C TRP A 74 -4.31 9.34 -17.92
N ASP A 75 -5.08 8.84 -18.89
CA ASP A 75 -5.43 9.62 -20.08
C ASP A 75 -6.91 10.01 -19.95
N GLU A 76 -7.19 11.32 -19.92
CA GLU A 76 -8.56 11.84 -19.82
C GLU A 76 -9.46 11.37 -20.98
N GLU A 77 -8.86 10.97 -22.09
CA GLU A 77 -9.61 10.46 -23.26
C GLU A 77 -10.11 9.02 -23.05
N ASP A 78 -9.55 8.28 -22.09
CA ASP A 78 -9.92 6.90 -21.80
C ASP A 78 -10.90 6.76 -20.63
N GLU A 79 -11.59 7.84 -20.25
CA GLU A 79 -12.46 7.91 -19.08
C GLU A 79 -13.82 7.21 -19.22
N GLU A 80 -13.89 6.00 -19.76
CA GLU A 80 -15.16 5.28 -19.77
C GLU A 80 -15.46 4.59 -18.42
N GLU A 81 -14.45 4.32 -17.61
CA GLU A 81 -14.62 3.69 -16.31
C GLU A 81 -13.73 4.35 -15.26
N ASP A 82 -14.28 4.46 -14.04
CA ASP A 82 -13.51 4.94 -12.89
C ASP A 82 -12.42 3.90 -12.55
N PRO A 83 -11.13 4.25 -12.62
CA PRO A 83 -10.07 3.28 -12.35
C PRO A 83 -9.93 2.93 -10.87
N ILE A 84 -10.52 3.71 -9.98
CA ILE A 84 -10.34 3.56 -8.53
C ILE A 84 -11.55 2.84 -7.93
N ALA A 85 -11.30 1.73 -7.24
CA ALA A 85 -12.32 0.99 -6.52
C ALA A 85 -12.35 1.44 -5.05
N GLU A 86 -13.51 1.29 -4.43
CA GLU A 86 -13.72 1.56 -3.01
C GLU A 86 -14.10 0.26 -2.31
N TRP A 87 -13.49 0.02 -1.15
CA TRP A 87 -13.84 -1.13 -0.30
C TRP A 87 -13.59 -0.79 1.16
N ARG A 88 -13.83 -1.75 2.05
CA ARG A 88 -13.57 -1.57 3.48
C ARG A 88 -12.26 -2.22 3.88
N PHE A 89 -11.44 -1.49 4.60
CA PHE A 89 -10.21 -1.98 5.23
C PHE A 89 -10.26 -1.60 6.70
N GLN A 90 -10.35 -2.59 7.58
CA GLN A 90 -10.49 -2.38 9.03
C GLN A 90 -11.63 -1.40 9.37
N ASN A 91 -12.78 -1.56 8.70
CA ASN A 91 -13.99 -0.73 8.84
C ASN A 91 -13.83 0.73 8.36
N LYS A 92 -12.79 1.03 7.61
CA LYS A 92 -12.58 2.35 7.01
C LYS A 92 -12.68 2.25 5.51
N LYS A 93 -13.03 3.34 4.87
CA LYS A 93 -13.10 3.38 3.41
C LYS A 93 -11.69 3.39 2.82
N ALA A 94 -11.39 2.40 1.99
CA ALA A 94 -10.14 2.30 1.27
C ALA A 94 -10.38 2.51 -0.21
N TYR A 95 -9.39 3.08 -0.89
CA TYR A 95 -9.46 3.39 -2.32
C TYR A 95 -8.21 2.88 -2.99
N GLY A 96 -8.35 2.23 -4.12
CA GLY A 96 -7.18 1.72 -4.79
C GLY A 96 -7.47 1.11 -6.15
N PHE A 97 -6.45 0.45 -6.68
CA PHE A 97 -6.50 -0.13 -8.02
C PHE A 97 -5.56 -1.33 -8.11
N THR A 98 -5.76 -2.13 -9.16
CA THR A 98 -4.86 -3.23 -9.51
C THR A 98 -4.24 -2.94 -10.87
N GLY A 99 -3.06 -3.48 -11.09
CA GLY A 99 -2.36 -3.37 -12.36
C GLY A 99 -1.47 -4.58 -12.58
N GLU A 100 -1.10 -4.80 -13.84
CA GLU A 100 -0.18 -5.87 -14.21
C GLU A 100 1.21 -5.28 -14.38
N CYS A 101 2.20 -5.90 -13.75
CA CYS A 101 3.60 -5.49 -13.86
C CYS A 101 4.24 -6.07 -15.12
N GLU A 102 5.40 -5.53 -15.52
CA GLU A 102 6.11 -5.99 -16.73
C GLU A 102 6.44 -7.48 -16.74
N ASP A 103 6.69 -8.05 -15.55
CA ASP A 103 7.03 -9.46 -15.40
C ASP A 103 5.79 -10.37 -15.33
N GLY A 104 4.59 -9.82 -15.48
CA GLY A 104 3.34 -10.56 -15.41
C GLY A 104 2.75 -10.68 -14.00
N SER A 105 3.43 -10.19 -12.97
CA SER A 105 2.87 -10.17 -11.63
C SER A 105 1.77 -9.12 -11.52
N ILE A 106 0.96 -9.24 -10.46
CA ILE A 106 -0.16 -8.33 -10.23
C ILE A 106 0.16 -7.46 -9.03
N MET A 107 -0.13 -6.17 -9.14
CA MET A 107 0.02 -5.20 -8.05
C MET A 107 -1.35 -4.70 -7.63
N LEU A 108 -1.58 -4.64 -6.33
CA LEU A 108 -2.70 -3.91 -5.73
C LEU A 108 -2.12 -2.75 -4.95
N LEU A 109 -2.61 -1.54 -5.21
CA LEU A 109 -2.26 -0.37 -4.41
C LEU A 109 -3.52 0.16 -3.73
N MET A 110 -3.42 0.43 -2.43
CA MET A 110 -4.55 0.88 -1.62
C MET A 110 -4.14 2.06 -0.77
N CYS A 111 -5.03 3.05 -0.67
CA CYS A 111 -4.88 4.21 0.22
C CYS A 111 -6.07 4.25 1.19
N VAL A 112 -5.80 4.45 2.47
CA VAL A 112 -6.83 4.53 3.49
C VAL A 112 -6.39 5.48 4.61
N GLU A 113 -7.33 6.28 5.12
CA GLU A 113 -7.09 7.05 6.34
C GLU A 113 -7.24 6.10 7.53
N ILE A 114 -6.15 5.42 7.87
CA ILE A 114 -6.15 4.33 8.85
C ILE A 114 -6.37 4.83 10.27
N ILE A 115 -5.91 6.03 10.55
CA ILE A 115 -6.11 6.76 11.80
C ILE A 115 -6.51 8.17 11.39
N LYS A 116 -7.30 8.86 12.19
CA LYS A 116 -7.69 10.24 11.88
C LYS A 116 -6.45 11.10 11.61
N GLY A 117 -6.35 11.63 10.42
CA GLY A 117 -5.20 12.44 9.98
C GLY A 117 -3.98 11.63 9.57
N GLY A 118 -4.06 10.29 9.54
CA GLY A 118 -2.95 9.43 9.14
C GLY A 118 -3.28 8.59 7.90
N LEU A 119 -2.48 8.74 6.86
CA LEU A 119 -2.65 8.02 5.60
C LEU A 119 -1.79 6.76 5.57
N LEU A 120 -2.43 5.64 5.25
CA LEU A 120 -1.76 4.38 4.94
C LEU A 120 -1.80 4.17 3.44
N ILE A 121 -0.64 3.92 2.84
CA ILE A 121 -0.55 3.46 1.46
C ILE A 121 0.07 2.07 1.49
N CYS A 122 -0.67 1.08 0.98
CA CYS A 122 -0.23 -0.31 0.97
C CYS A 122 -0.19 -0.84 -0.45
N SER A 123 0.95 -1.40 -0.83
CA SER A 123 1.13 -2.05 -2.12
C SER A 123 1.40 -3.54 -1.89
N VAL A 124 0.66 -4.39 -2.61
CA VAL A 124 0.85 -5.84 -2.59
C VAL A 124 1.17 -6.29 -4.00
N VAL A 125 2.30 -6.96 -4.18
CA VAL A 125 2.69 -7.53 -5.48
C VAL A 125 2.85 -9.03 -5.31
N ALA A 126 2.21 -9.80 -6.20
CA ALA A 126 2.26 -11.26 -6.16
C ALA A 126 2.05 -11.81 -7.57
N PRO A 127 2.31 -13.13 -7.81
CA PRO A 127 2.27 -13.70 -9.16
C PRO A 127 0.90 -13.69 -9.84
N ASN A 128 -0.20 -13.69 -9.05
CA ASN A 128 -1.55 -13.76 -9.59
C ASN A 128 -2.55 -13.10 -8.63
N ASP A 129 -3.79 -12.95 -9.10
CA ASP A 129 -4.85 -12.29 -8.32
C ASP A 129 -5.17 -13.02 -7.02
N ASP A 130 -5.15 -14.35 -7.00
CA ASP A 130 -5.45 -15.14 -5.80
C ASP A 130 -4.42 -14.87 -4.71
N GLU A 131 -3.14 -14.80 -5.06
CA GLU A 131 -2.07 -14.50 -4.11
C GLU A 131 -2.14 -13.05 -3.63
N VAL A 132 -2.44 -12.11 -4.53
CA VAL A 132 -2.64 -10.70 -4.14
C VAL A 132 -3.78 -10.59 -3.12
N SER A 133 -4.90 -11.25 -3.38
CA SER A 133 -6.06 -11.23 -2.47
C SER A 133 -5.72 -11.85 -1.12
N LYS A 134 -4.97 -12.95 -1.13
CA LYS A 134 -4.53 -13.62 0.09
C LYS A 134 -3.70 -12.69 0.98
N TRP A 135 -2.71 -12.02 0.40
CA TRP A 135 -1.83 -11.14 1.16
C TRP A 135 -2.49 -9.82 1.56
N ALA A 136 -3.37 -9.30 0.71
CA ALA A 136 -4.17 -8.13 1.06
C ALA A 136 -5.06 -8.41 2.27
N LYS A 137 -5.68 -9.58 2.30
CA LYS A 137 -6.50 -10.01 3.44
C LYS A 137 -5.65 -10.19 4.70
N TYR A 138 -4.46 -10.78 4.55
CA TYR A 138 -3.54 -10.96 5.67
C TYR A 138 -3.16 -9.61 6.29
N VAL A 139 -2.83 -8.62 5.45
CA VAL A 139 -2.49 -7.27 5.90
C VAL A 139 -3.68 -6.66 6.66
N GLU A 140 -4.89 -6.78 6.11
CA GLU A 140 -6.08 -6.25 6.76
C GLU A 140 -6.28 -6.85 8.16
N GLU A 141 -6.12 -8.15 8.29
CA GLU A 141 -6.37 -8.86 9.54
C GLU A 141 -5.28 -8.63 10.60
N ASN A 142 -4.05 -8.36 10.18
CA ASN A 142 -2.89 -8.39 11.08
C ASN A 142 -2.16 -7.06 11.24
N LEU A 143 -2.31 -6.14 10.29
CA LEU A 143 -1.62 -4.85 10.36
C LEU A 143 -2.17 -4.00 11.49
N ARG A 144 -1.26 -3.38 12.25
CA ARG A 144 -1.64 -2.40 13.29
C ARG A 144 -0.78 -1.16 13.12
N VAL A 145 -1.43 0.00 13.20
CA VAL A 145 -0.76 1.29 13.09
C VAL A 145 -1.07 2.08 14.35
N LYS A 146 -0.04 2.63 14.96
CA LYS A 146 -0.15 3.49 16.14
C LYS A 146 0.44 4.85 15.84
N LYS A 147 -0.23 5.89 16.29
CA LYS A 147 0.26 7.26 16.23
C LYS A 147 1.11 7.54 17.47
N GLN A 148 2.34 8.00 17.25
CA GLN A 148 3.24 8.40 18.32
C GLN A 148 3.15 9.92 18.58
N GLY A 149 3.24 10.30 19.79
CA GLY A 149 3.25 11.68 20.21
C GLY A 149 2.21 12.02 21.21
#